data_a6da51fce41635939613866b36643ef8
#
_entry.id   a6da51fce41635939613866b36643ef8
#
_cell.length_a   1.000
_cell.length_b   1.000
_cell.length_c   1.000
_cell.angle_alpha   90.00
_cell.angle_beta   90.00
_cell.angle_gamma   90.00
#
_symmetry.space_group_name_H-M   'P 1'
#
loop_
_entity.id
_entity.type
_entity.pdbx_description
1 polymer ?
#
loop_
_entity_poly.entity_id
_entity_poly.type
_entity_poly.pdbx_seq_one_letter_code
_entity_poly.pdbx_strand_id
1 'polypeptide(L)'
;MNNHPILSIIIPLYNCEKYIKQCLDSIFSQEMNDSEFEVIVIDDGSKDNGYLFASEYSESHDNIRIIKQENQGVACARNNALWKATGDYITFVDADDMLRFGSLETVLKIAVENKADIVKATHKEVHEDAVCEEYTDNCDNNSIQVMTGEEAIVNITRMKEGYCWGYIISRQLIAENKLSFPPKVAFMEDWAFITQAILKSKVFVNTNILLILYRRNSSSCMANATAEKMLLGCQAIGIVANLAKHTSGDVKKKLSDNVCVNINIVLWFTIHYRSIFNRRKEIIKVLLQLLLLVDKSYIPGSLWLFRVCPTMYIIVRNLLASRKY
;
A
#
# COMPACT_ATOMS: atom_id res chain seq x y z
N MET A 1 -5.77 -34.55 7.07
CA MET A 1 -5.57 -33.65 5.92
C MET A 1 -4.78 -32.48 6.45
N ASN A 2 -3.67 -32.10 5.81
CA ASN A 2 -2.93 -30.91 6.25
C ASN A 2 -3.83 -29.69 6.03
N ASN A 3 -4.33 -29.10 7.12
CA ASN A 3 -5.08 -27.84 7.07
C ASN A 3 -4.11 -26.70 6.79
N HIS A 4 -3.62 -26.63 5.55
CA HIS A 4 -2.77 -25.53 5.10
C HIS A 4 -3.69 -24.51 4.41
N PRO A 5 -3.84 -23.29 4.93
CA PRO A 5 -4.68 -22.29 4.28
C PRO A 5 -4.10 -21.89 2.94
N ILE A 6 -4.96 -21.59 1.98
CA ILE A 6 -4.55 -21.06 0.68
C ILE A 6 -4.21 -19.57 0.79
N LEU A 7 -4.91 -18.86 1.68
CA LEU A 7 -4.77 -17.39 1.81
C LEU A 7 -4.48 -16.98 3.25
N SER A 8 -3.50 -16.08 3.44
CA SER A 8 -3.32 -15.31 4.67
C SER A 8 -3.80 -13.88 4.48
N ILE A 9 -4.76 -13.45 5.30
CA ILE A 9 -5.28 -12.08 5.33
C ILE A 9 -4.60 -11.34 6.47
N ILE A 10 -3.86 -10.28 6.16
CA ILE A 10 -3.06 -9.53 7.13
C ILE A 10 -3.72 -8.20 7.44
N ILE A 11 -3.96 -7.93 8.72
CA ILE A 11 -4.62 -6.71 9.21
C ILE A 11 -3.70 -6.02 10.22
N PRO A 12 -3.05 -4.91 9.86
CA PRO A 12 -2.39 -4.05 10.85
C PRO A 12 -3.46 -3.25 11.61
N LEU A 13 -3.46 -3.35 12.94
CA LEU A 13 -4.42 -2.67 13.81
C LEU A 13 -3.70 -1.64 14.68
N TYR A 14 -4.17 -0.38 14.65
CA TYR A 14 -3.74 0.65 15.57
C TYR A 14 -4.81 1.72 15.75
N ASN A 15 -5.42 1.80 16.94
CA ASN A 15 -6.46 2.75 17.29
C ASN A 15 -7.62 2.79 16.27
N CYS A 16 -8.19 1.63 15.95
CA CYS A 16 -9.30 1.46 15.00
C CYS A 16 -10.54 0.80 15.64
N GLU A 17 -10.82 1.05 16.92
CA GLU A 17 -11.98 0.45 17.60
C GLU A 17 -13.31 0.67 16.89
N LYS A 18 -13.45 1.82 16.21
CA LYS A 18 -14.67 2.20 15.49
C LYS A 18 -14.96 1.29 14.29
N TYR A 19 -13.92 0.71 13.67
CA TYR A 19 -14.04 0.08 12.36
C TYR A 19 -13.70 -1.41 12.33
N ILE A 20 -12.84 -1.87 13.27
CA ILE A 20 -12.28 -3.24 13.23
C ILE A 20 -13.35 -4.33 13.19
N LYS A 21 -14.50 -4.15 13.86
CA LYS A 21 -15.60 -5.13 13.81
C LYS A 21 -16.15 -5.25 12.40
N GLN A 22 -16.47 -4.14 11.74
CA GLN A 22 -16.97 -4.15 10.36
C GLN A 22 -15.93 -4.70 9.36
N CYS A 23 -14.65 -4.43 9.59
CA CYS A 23 -13.57 -5.02 8.81
C CYS A 23 -13.57 -6.54 8.91
N LEU A 24 -13.60 -7.09 10.13
CA LEU A 24 -13.64 -8.53 10.38
C LEU A 24 -14.94 -9.16 9.90
N ASP A 25 -16.10 -8.54 10.14
CA ASP A 25 -17.40 -9.01 9.62
C ASP A 25 -17.34 -9.18 8.09
N SER A 26 -16.76 -8.21 7.38
CA SER A 26 -16.63 -8.26 5.93
C SER A 26 -15.73 -9.40 5.43
N ILE A 27 -14.78 -9.85 6.25
CA ILE A 27 -13.88 -10.96 5.94
C ILE A 27 -14.56 -12.29 6.24
N PHE A 28 -15.18 -12.44 7.42
CA PHE A 28 -15.82 -13.69 7.81
C PHE A 28 -17.17 -13.93 7.13
N SER A 29 -17.74 -12.92 6.49
CA SER A 29 -18.94 -13.06 5.64
C SER A 29 -18.63 -13.50 4.21
N GLN A 30 -17.35 -13.67 3.83
CA GLN A 30 -17.00 -14.19 2.50
C GLN A 30 -17.43 -15.66 2.34
N GLU A 31 -17.77 -16.07 1.09
CA GLU A 31 -18.23 -17.43 0.78
C GLU A 31 -17.08 -18.47 0.74
N MET A 32 -16.10 -18.33 1.64
CA MET A 32 -14.93 -19.21 1.75
C MET A 32 -15.04 -20.11 2.98
N ASN A 33 -14.50 -21.33 2.90
CA ASN A 33 -14.40 -22.19 4.07
C ASN A 33 -13.30 -21.68 5.02
N ASP A 34 -13.52 -21.75 6.32
CA ASP A 34 -12.54 -21.32 7.35
C ASP A 34 -11.18 -22.03 7.24
N SER A 35 -11.15 -23.24 6.66
CA SER A 35 -9.91 -23.97 6.41
C SER A 35 -9.09 -23.46 5.21
N GLU A 36 -9.65 -22.61 4.36
CA GLU A 36 -9.01 -22.10 3.16
C GLU A 36 -8.25 -20.80 3.41
N PHE A 37 -8.54 -20.11 4.51
CA PHE A 37 -7.85 -18.86 4.85
C PHE A 37 -7.53 -18.77 6.33
N GLU A 38 -6.55 -17.93 6.64
CA GLU A 38 -6.24 -17.49 8.01
C GLU A 38 -6.26 -15.96 8.06
N VAL A 39 -6.64 -15.41 9.20
CA VAL A 39 -6.59 -13.99 9.49
C VAL A 39 -5.52 -13.72 10.54
N ILE A 40 -4.61 -12.79 10.24
CA ILE A 40 -3.54 -12.39 11.17
C ILE A 40 -3.67 -10.90 11.46
N VAL A 41 -4.15 -10.58 12.64
CA VAL A 41 -4.26 -9.22 13.15
C VAL A 41 -3.03 -8.90 13.98
N ILE A 42 -2.30 -7.85 13.62
CA ILE A 42 -1.19 -7.33 14.45
C ILE A 42 -1.64 -6.02 15.09
N ASP A 43 -1.93 -6.07 16.38
CA ASP A 43 -2.17 -4.85 17.18
C ASP A 43 -0.83 -4.16 17.47
N ASP A 44 -0.60 -3.03 16.84
CA ASP A 44 0.62 -2.22 16.97
C ASP A 44 0.55 -1.28 18.20
N GLY A 45 0.10 -1.82 19.34
CA GLY A 45 0.05 -1.10 20.60
C GLY A 45 -1.10 -0.10 20.70
N SER A 46 -2.31 -0.47 20.26
CA SER A 46 -3.52 0.33 20.38
C SER A 46 -3.81 0.74 21.83
N LYS A 47 -4.37 1.93 21.96
CA LYS A 47 -4.76 2.54 23.25
C LYS A 47 -6.28 2.56 23.44
N ASP A 48 -7.02 2.22 22.39
CA ASP A 48 -8.47 2.07 22.36
C ASP A 48 -8.87 0.59 22.55
N ASN A 49 -10.16 0.29 22.40
CA ASN A 49 -10.69 -1.06 22.53
C ASN A 49 -10.52 -1.95 21.28
N GLY A 50 -9.81 -1.48 20.24
CA GLY A 50 -9.66 -2.21 18.98
C GLY A 50 -9.10 -3.62 19.16
N TYR A 51 -8.08 -3.77 20.01
CA TYR A 51 -7.56 -5.09 20.37
C TYR A 51 -8.61 -6.01 21.02
N LEU A 52 -9.39 -5.47 21.97
CA LEU A 52 -10.44 -6.23 22.64
C LEU A 52 -11.49 -6.71 21.65
N PHE A 53 -11.96 -5.82 20.80
CA PHE A 53 -12.97 -6.15 19.78
C PHE A 53 -12.47 -7.19 18.77
N ALA A 54 -11.21 -7.09 18.34
CA ALA A 54 -10.63 -8.12 17.49
C ALA A 54 -10.52 -9.48 18.21
N SER A 55 -10.19 -9.46 19.51
CA SER A 55 -10.04 -10.68 20.31
C SER A 55 -11.35 -11.44 20.49
N GLU A 56 -12.50 -10.75 20.50
CA GLU A 56 -13.82 -11.38 20.56
C GLU A 56 -14.06 -12.35 19.37
N TYR A 57 -13.47 -12.08 18.20
CA TYR A 57 -13.57 -12.98 17.03
C TYR A 57 -12.79 -14.28 17.21
N SER A 58 -11.69 -14.29 17.96
CA SER A 58 -10.93 -15.50 18.22
C SER A 58 -11.65 -16.51 19.12
N GLU A 59 -12.74 -16.10 19.77
CA GLU A 59 -13.60 -17.00 20.55
C GLU A 59 -14.57 -17.81 19.67
N SER A 60 -14.85 -17.32 18.47
CA SER A 60 -15.82 -17.92 17.53
C SER A 60 -15.20 -18.43 16.24
N HIS A 61 -13.94 -18.08 15.95
CA HIS A 61 -13.24 -18.46 14.71
C HIS A 61 -11.83 -18.99 15.04
N ASP A 62 -11.56 -20.24 14.71
CA ASP A 62 -10.26 -20.88 14.96
C ASP A 62 -9.16 -20.42 13.98
N ASN A 63 -9.53 -19.80 12.85
CA ASN A 63 -8.65 -19.38 11.78
C ASN A 63 -8.19 -17.91 11.89
N ILE A 64 -8.41 -17.25 13.04
CA ILE A 64 -7.88 -15.90 13.32
C ILE A 64 -6.83 -15.95 14.45
N ARG A 65 -5.77 -15.18 14.28
CA ARG A 65 -4.73 -14.96 15.29
C ARG A 65 -4.55 -13.48 15.55
N ILE A 66 -4.71 -13.08 16.82
CA ILE A 66 -4.51 -11.69 17.27
C ILE A 66 -3.17 -11.62 18.01
N ILE A 67 -2.27 -10.79 17.50
CA ILE A 67 -0.91 -10.68 18.04
C ILE A 67 -0.66 -9.24 18.42
N LYS A 68 -0.23 -9.02 19.67
CA LYS A 68 0.08 -7.69 20.19
C LYS A 68 1.57 -7.42 20.12
N GLN A 69 1.93 -6.21 19.74
CA GLN A 69 3.31 -5.69 19.79
C GLN A 69 3.36 -4.28 20.39
N GLU A 70 4.55 -3.85 20.79
CA GLU A 70 4.79 -2.44 21.05
C GLU A 70 4.72 -1.65 19.74
N ASN A 71 4.23 -0.41 19.79
CA ASN A 71 4.08 0.40 18.59
C ASN A 71 5.41 0.63 17.87
N GLN A 72 5.52 0.09 16.65
CA GLN A 72 6.68 0.20 15.77
C GLN A 72 6.30 0.70 14.37
N GLY A 73 5.02 1.02 14.17
CA GLY A 73 4.46 1.50 12.90
C GLY A 73 3.99 0.38 11.98
N VAL A 74 3.10 0.76 11.08
CA VAL A 74 2.36 -0.13 10.16
C VAL A 74 3.28 -1.05 9.33
N ALA A 75 4.42 -0.56 8.86
CA ALA A 75 5.40 -1.36 8.12
C ALA A 75 5.93 -2.54 8.94
N CYS A 76 6.24 -2.30 10.23
CA CYS A 76 6.71 -3.34 11.14
C CYS A 76 5.58 -4.33 11.47
N ALA A 77 4.35 -3.85 11.68
CA ALA A 77 3.20 -4.70 11.91
C ALA A 77 2.94 -5.65 10.72
N ARG A 78 2.92 -5.11 9.50
CA ARG A 78 2.77 -5.93 8.28
C ARG A 78 3.92 -6.94 8.11
N ASN A 79 5.17 -6.56 8.38
CA ASN A 79 6.31 -7.49 8.33
C ASN A 79 6.20 -8.61 9.36
N ASN A 80 5.78 -8.29 10.59
CA ASN A 80 5.58 -9.31 11.62
C ASN A 80 4.48 -10.31 11.24
N ALA A 81 3.41 -9.84 10.60
CA ALA A 81 2.37 -10.72 10.08
C ALA A 81 2.89 -11.59 8.92
N LEU A 82 3.64 -11.01 7.96
CA LEU A 82 4.25 -11.74 6.84
C LEU A 82 5.08 -12.95 7.31
N TRP A 83 5.83 -12.80 8.39
CA TRP A 83 6.65 -13.90 8.93
C TRP A 83 5.84 -15.01 9.58
N LYS A 84 4.61 -14.73 9.95
CA LYS A 84 3.69 -15.67 10.58
C LYS A 84 2.67 -16.26 9.61
N ALA A 85 2.57 -15.68 8.43
CA ALA A 85 1.67 -16.11 7.37
C ALA A 85 2.09 -17.48 6.84
N THR A 86 1.11 -18.38 6.77
CA THR A 86 1.31 -19.75 6.27
C THR A 86 0.63 -20.00 4.93
N GLY A 87 -0.37 -19.22 4.54
CA GLY A 87 -1.08 -19.35 3.27
C GLY A 87 -0.16 -19.24 2.04
N ASP A 88 -0.54 -19.88 0.96
CA ASP A 88 0.20 -19.80 -0.31
C ASP A 88 0.15 -18.41 -0.92
N TYR A 89 -0.93 -17.69 -0.66
CA TYR A 89 -1.14 -16.31 -1.06
C TYR A 89 -1.33 -15.41 0.16
N ILE A 90 -1.07 -14.13 -0.03
CA ILE A 90 -1.19 -13.10 1.00
C ILE A 90 -2.00 -11.93 0.44
N THR A 91 -2.90 -11.39 1.25
CA THR A 91 -3.55 -10.10 1.01
C THR A 91 -3.48 -9.24 2.26
N PHE A 92 -3.51 -7.93 2.07
CA PHE A 92 -3.55 -6.95 3.15
C PHE A 92 -4.92 -6.27 3.16
N VAL A 93 -5.45 -6.03 4.34
CA VAL A 93 -6.67 -5.25 4.55
C VAL A 93 -6.39 -4.28 5.69
N ASP A 94 -6.61 -2.99 5.47
CA ASP A 94 -6.46 -2.01 6.55
C ASP A 94 -7.66 -2.12 7.51
N ALA A 95 -7.42 -1.93 8.82
CA ALA A 95 -8.42 -2.18 9.87
C ALA A 95 -9.63 -1.24 9.82
N ASP A 96 -9.56 -0.17 9.03
CA ASP A 96 -10.64 0.78 8.78
C ASP A 96 -11.37 0.57 7.45
N ASP A 97 -10.95 -0.43 6.64
CA ASP A 97 -11.56 -0.78 5.36
C ASP A 97 -12.40 -2.07 5.45
N MET A 98 -13.09 -2.40 4.36
CA MET A 98 -13.91 -3.61 4.26
C MET A 98 -13.63 -4.35 2.94
N LEU A 99 -13.81 -5.66 2.95
CA LEU A 99 -13.90 -6.45 1.71
C LEU A 99 -15.33 -6.41 1.16
N ARG A 100 -15.46 -6.32 -0.15
CA ARG A 100 -16.75 -6.50 -0.80
C ARG A 100 -17.17 -7.97 -0.68
N PHE A 101 -18.44 -8.22 -0.34
CA PHE A 101 -19.00 -9.56 -0.21
C PHE A 101 -18.82 -10.40 -1.49
N GLY A 102 -18.43 -11.67 -1.36
CA GLY A 102 -18.25 -12.63 -2.45
C GLY A 102 -17.11 -12.35 -3.43
N SER A 103 -16.29 -11.32 -3.18
CA SER A 103 -15.22 -10.94 -4.10
C SER A 103 -13.90 -11.66 -3.85
N LEU A 104 -13.61 -12.00 -2.59
CA LEU A 104 -12.33 -12.55 -2.19
C LEU A 104 -12.09 -13.93 -2.81
N GLU A 105 -13.09 -14.82 -2.75
CA GLU A 105 -13.03 -16.14 -3.36
C GLU A 105 -12.76 -16.05 -4.88
N THR A 106 -13.48 -15.16 -5.56
CA THR A 106 -13.32 -14.96 -7.01
C THR A 106 -11.91 -14.52 -7.38
N VAL A 107 -11.34 -13.54 -6.63
CA VAL A 107 -9.98 -13.06 -6.90
C VAL A 107 -8.93 -14.11 -6.55
N LEU A 108 -9.13 -14.87 -5.46
CA LEU A 108 -8.26 -15.97 -5.08
C LEU A 108 -8.27 -17.10 -6.11
N LYS A 109 -9.44 -17.46 -6.62
CA LYS A 109 -9.57 -18.46 -7.68
C LYS A 109 -8.79 -18.06 -8.93
N ILE A 110 -8.87 -16.79 -9.34
CA ILE A 110 -8.06 -16.26 -10.45
C ILE A 110 -6.55 -16.40 -10.15
N ALA A 111 -6.12 -16.14 -8.93
CA ALA A 111 -4.71 -16.30 -8.55
C ALA A 111 -4.24 -17.75 -8.69
N VAL A 112 -5.03 -18.71 -8.21
CA VAL A 112 -4.71 -20.14 -8.24
C VAL A 112 -4.74 -20.68 -9.68
N GLU A 113 -5.79 -20.40 -10.45
CA GLU A 113 -5.97 -20.89 -11.82
C GLU A 113 -4.85 -20.39 -12.76
N ASN A 114 -4.43 -19.15 -12.61
CA ASN A 114 -3.38 -18.56 -13.43
C ASN A 114 -1.97 -18.81 -12.85
N LYS A 115 -1.84 -19.45 -11.69
CA LYS A 115 -0.58 -19.57 -10.94
C LYS A 115 0.10 -18.20 -10.83
N ALA A 116 -0.70 -17.18 -10.51
CA ALA A 116 -0.27 -15.81 -10.52
C ALA A 116 0.70 -15.53 -9.38
N ASP A 117 1.75 -14.78 -9.66
CA ASP A 117 2.58 -14.19 -8.61
C ASP A 117 1.85 -13.05 -7.90
N ILE A 118 1.07 -12.29 -8.68
CA ILE A 118 0.27 -11.17 -8.17
C ILE A 118 -1.03 -11.08 -8.96
N VAL A 119 -2.15 -10.93 -8.25
CA VAL A 119 -3.44 -10.49 -8.81
C VAL A 119 -3.75 -9.10 -8.27
N LYS A 120 -4.01 -8.14 -9.14
CA LYS A 120 -4.50 -6.80 -8.78
C LYS A 120 -6.01 -6.75 -8.99
N ALA A 121 -6.73 -6.40 -7.94
CA ALA A 121 -8.15 -6.09 -7.95
C ALA A 121 -8.39 -4.57 -7.83
N THR A 122 -9.65 -4.14 -7.88
CA THR A 122 -10.02 -2.74 -7.77
C THR A 122 -10.58 -2.39 -6.39
N HIS A 123 -10.75 -1.10 -6.14
CA HIS A 123 -11.37 -0.59 -4.94
C HIS A 123 -12.40 0.49 -5.28
N LYS A 124 -13.29 0.75 -4.31
CA LYS A 124 -14.23 1.86 -4.34
C LYS A 124 -14.10 2.67 -3.06
N GLU A 125 -14.00 3.99 -3.22
CA GLU A 125 -14.08 4.88 -2.06
C GLU A 125 -15.50 4.91 -1.52
N VAL A 126 -15.65 4.75 -0.21
CA VAL A 126 -16.93 4.76 0.49
C VAL A 126 -16.93 5.79 1.63
N HIS A 127 -18.11 6.20 2.05
CA HIS A 127 -18.26 7.09 3.19
C HIS A 127 -17.86 6.39 4.50
N GLU A 128 -17.59 7.19 5.53
CA GLU A 128 -17.21 6.71 6.85
C GLU A 128 -18.26 5.76 7.47
N ASP A 129 -19.53 6.01 7.23
CA ASP A 129 -20.66 5.23 7.76
C ASP A 129 -21.13 4.11 6.81
N ALA A 130 -20.41 3.82 5.73
CA ALA A 130 -20.79 2.80 4.77
C ALA A 130 -20.81 1.41 5.42
N VAL A 131 -21.75 0.57 4.98
CA VAL A 131 -21.87 -0.84 5.37
C VAL A 131 -21.65 -1.73 4.14
N CYS A 132 -21.10 -2.92 4.35
CA CYS A 132 -20.68 -3.81 3.25
C CYS A 132 -21.85 -4.26 2.37
N GLU A 133 -23.01 -4.46 2.95
CA GLU A 133 -24.22 -4.96 2.30
C GLU A 133 -24.77 -4.03 1.20
N GLU A 134 -24.42 -2.75 1.21
CA GLU A 134 -24.79 -1.79 0.16
C GLU A 134 -24.07 -2.01 -1.16
N TYR A 135 -23.04 -2.86 -1.20
CA TYR A 135 -22.12 -3.01 -2.34
C TYR A 135 -22.13 -4.44 -2.92
N THR A 136 -23.33 -4.97 -3.15
CA THR A 136 -23.54 -6.34 -3.67
C THR A 136 -23.62 -6.42 -5.19
N ASP A 137 -23.60 -5.30 -5.91
CA ASP A 137 -23.76 -5.28 -7.37
C ASP A 137 -22.72 -6.15 -8.09
N ASN A 138 -23.19 -7.13 -8.84
CA ASN A 138 -22.34 -7.98 -9.67
C ASN A 138 -21.70 -7.16 -10.79
N CYS A 139 -20.38 -6.99 -10.72
CA CYS A 139 -19.60 -6.53 -11.87
C CYS A 139 -19.40 -7.74 -12.80
N ASP A 140 -20.41 -8.10 -13.60
CA ASP A 140 -20.42 -9.29 -14.47
C ASP A 140 -19.41 -9.25 -15.63
N ASN A 141 -18.62 -8.21 -15.78
CA ASN A 141 -17.58 -8.09 -16.79
C ASN A 141 -16.19 -8.23 -16.16
N ASN A 142 -15.86 -9.44 -15.71
CA ASN A 142 -14.53 -9.74 -15.18
C ASN A 142 -13.50 -9.75 -16.32
N SER A 143 -12.98 -8.58 -16.65
CA SER A 143 -11.86 -8.51 -17.58
C SER A 143 -10.59 -8.94 -16.85
N ILE A 144 -9.89 -9.93 -17.40
CA ILE A 144 -8.63 -10.45 -16.89
C ILE A 144 -7.55 -10.15 -17.93
N GLN A 145 -6.46 -9.53 -17.51
CA GLN A 145 -5.29 -9.29 -18.32
C GLN A 145 -4.08 -9.94 -17.64
N VAL A 146 -3.47 -10.90 -18.30
CA VAL A 146 -2.26 -11.58 -17.83
C VAL A 146 -1.05 -10.97 -18.51
N MET A 147 -0.03 -10.61 -17.74
CA MET A 147 1.18 -9.95 -18.22
C MET A 147 2.36 -10.21 -17.29
N THR A 148 3.54 -9.80 -17.68
CA THR A 148 4.71 -9.77 -16.80
C THR A 148 4.66 -8.60 -15.83
N GLY A 149 5.44 -8.65 -14.73
CA GLY A 149 5.54 -7.53 -13.81
C GLY A 149 6.11 -6.26 -14.46
N GLU A 150 7.03 -6.39 -15.40
CA GLU A 150 7.57 -5.25 -16.14
C GLU A 150 6.49 -4.58 -17.00
N GLU A 151 5.68 -5.36 -17.70
CA GLU A 151 4.53 -4.85 -18.46
C GLU A 151 3.49 -4.20 -17.53
N ALA A 152 3.26 -4.78 -16.33
CA ALA A 152 2.37 -4.20 -15.34
C ALA A 152 2.88 -2.85 -14.82
N ILE A 153 4.18 -2.70 -14.56
CA ILE A 153 4.79 -1.40 -14.20
C ILE A 153 4.50 -0.36 -15.26
N VAL A 154 4.65 -0.69 -16.54
CA VAL A 154 4.47 0.26 -17.64
C VAL A 154 3.00 0.60 -17.87
N ASN A 155 2.13 -0.42 -17.92
CA ASN A 155 0.77 -0.28 -18.45
C ASN A 155 -0.30 -0.10 -17.38
N ILE A 156 -0.12 -0.69 -16.18
CA ILE A 156 -1.17 -0.78 -15.17
C ILE A 156 -0.91 0.16 -13.99
N THR A 157 0.35 0.27 -13.51
CA THR A 157 0.61 1.06 -12.32
C THR A 157 0.38 2.55 -12.58
N ARG A 158 -0.53 3.13 -11.84
CA ARG A 158 -0.74 4.57 -11.83
C ARG A 158 0.11 5.22 -10.74
N MET A 159 0.57 6.42 -10.97
CA MET A 159 1.46 7.15 -10.06
C MET A 159 0.87 7.39 -8.66
N LYS A 160 -0.45 7.25 -8.49
CA LYS A 160 -1.17 7.47 -7.24
C LYS A 160 -1.62 6.18 -6.54
N GLU A 161 -1.43 5.03 -7.17
CA GLU A 161 -1.87 3.73 -6.66
C GLU A 161 -0.66 3.01 -6.05
N GLY A 162 -0.25 3.47 -4.87
CA GLY A 162 0.90 2.90 -4.15
C GLY A 162 0.52 2.16 -2.87
N TYR A 163 -0.72 1.67 -2.77
CA TYR A 163 -1.21 0.89 -1.63
C TYR A 163 -0.89 -0.60 -1.81
N CYS A 164 -0.76 -1.34 -0.72
CA CYS A 164 -0.54 -2.79 -0.75
C CYS A 164 -1.84 -3.61 -0.67
N TRP A 165 -2.94 -3.02 -0.23
CA TRP A 165 -4.26 -3.64 -0.26
C TRP A 165 -4.83 -3.66 -1.70
N GLY A 166 -5.81 -4.52 -1.96
CA GLY A 166 -6.32 -4.75 -3.31
C GLY A 166 -5.42 -5.63 -4.18
N TYR A 167 -4.42 -6.27 -3.58
CA TYR A 167 -3.58 -7.27 -4.23
C TYR A 167 -3.66 -8.61 -3.49
N ILE A 168 -3.64 -9.70 -4.26
CA ILE A 168 -3.32 -11.04 -3.77
C ILE A 168 -1.94 -11.39 -4.29
N ILE A 169 -0.99 -11.70 -3.40
CA ILE A 169 0.44 -11.85 -3.70
C ILE A 169 0.89 -13.24 -3.30
N SER A 170 1.58 -13.96 -4.17
CA SER A 170 2.19 -15.25 -3.85
C SER A 170 3.20 -15.10 -2.70
N ARG A 171 3.04 -15.91 -1.64
CA ARG A 171 3.99 -15.96 -0.53
C ARG A 171 5.37 -16.45 -1.00
N GLN A 172 5.41 -17.32 -2.00
CA GLN A 172 6.67 -17.76 -2.62
C GLN A 172 7.43 -16.57 -3.25
N LEU A 173 6.74 -15.70 -4.00
CA LEU A 173 7.35 -14.48 -4.57
C LEU A 173 8.00 -13.62 -3.48
N ILE A 174 7.28 -13.40 -2.36
CA ILE A 174 7.77 -12.62 -1.23
C ILE A 174 9.02 -13.28 -0.62
N ALA A 175 8.98 -14.57 -0.36
CA ALA A 175 10.05 -15.32 0.29
C ALA A 175 11.32 -15.41 -0.58
N GLU A 176 11.18 -15.78 -1.85
CA GLU A 176 12.31 -15.93 -2.78
C GLU A 176 13.06 -14.62 -3.02
N ASN A 177 12.30 -13.50 -3.06
CA ASN A 177 12.88 -12.17 -3.30
C ASN A 177 13.15 -11.39 -2.01
N LYS A 178 12.91 -12.00 -0.82
CA LYS A 178 13.10 -11.38 0.49
C LYS A 178 12.40 -10.02 0.60
N LEU A 179 11.20 -9.94 0.05
CA LEU A 179 10.42 -8.72 0.04
C LEU A 179 9.91 -8.39 1.44
N SER A 180 10.02 -7.14 1.84
CA SER A 180 9.50 -6.64 3.11
C SER A 180 9.16 -5.15 2.98
N PHE A 181 8.25 -4.70 3.82
CA PHE A 181 8.02 -3.26 3.97
C PHE A 181 9.27 -2.61 4.57
N PRO A 182 9.69 -1.42 4.12
CA PRO A 182 10.84 -0.74 4.70
C PRO A 182 10.54 -0.41 6.17
N PRO A 183 11.32 -0.95 7.13
CA PRO A 183 11.03 -0.79 8.56
C PRO A 183 11.02 0.69 8.97
N LYS A 184 10.11 1.04 9.89
CA LYS A 184 9.94 2.39 10.43
C LYS A 184 9.50 3.46 9.42
N VAL A 185 9.34 3.13 8.15
CA VAL A 185 8.77 4.04 7.16
C VAL A 185 7.26 4.05 7.33
N ALA A 186 6.69 5.21 7.65
CA ALA A 186 5.26 5.41 7.88
C ALA A 186 4.61 6.27 6.78
N PHE A 187 5.25 6.36 5.62
CA PHE A 187 4.76 7.09 4.46
C PHE A 187 5.40 6.54 3.19
N MET A 188 4.59 6.11 2.25
CA MET A 188 5.00 5.48 0.98
C MET A 188 5.66 4.09 1.16
N GLU A 189 5.57 3.46 2.31
CA GLU A 189 6.08 2.12 2.57
C GLU A 189 5.41 1.07 1.66
N ASP A 190 4.11 1.22 1.46
CA ASP A 190 3.28 0.37 0.60
C ASP A 190 3.73 0.45 -0.85
N TRP A 191 3.91 1.68 -1.35
CA TRP A 191 4.38 1.91 -2.71
C TRP A 191 5.76 1.30 -2.97
N ALA A 192 6.68 1.40 -2.01
CA ALA A 192 8.00 0.80 -2.14
C ALA A 192 7.91 -0.73 -2.15
N PHE A 193 7.08 -1.32 -1.28
CA PHE A 193 6.87 -2.76 -1.21
C PHE A 193 6.22 -3.30 -2.49
N ILE A 194 5.06 -2.75 -2.87
CA ILE A 194 4.30 -3.26 -4.01
C ILE A 194 5.05 -3.07 -5.35
N THR A 195 5.79 -1.96 -5.50
CA THR A 195 6.62 -1.74 -6.70
C THR A 195 7.70 -2.81 -6.83
N GLN A 196 8.36 -3.18 -5.73
CA GLN A 196 9.33 -4.26 -5.72
C GLN A 196 8.68 -5.61 -6.08
N ALA A 197 7.53 -5.91 -5.47
CA ALA A 197 6.81 -7.16 -5.72
C ALA A 197 6.39 -7.27 -7.19
N ILE A 198 5.78 -6.23 -7.76
CA ILE A 198 5.36 -6.20 -9.16
C ILE A 198 6.57 -6.41 -10.10
N LEU A 199 7.68 -5.72 -9.87
CA LEU A 199 8.87 -5.83 -10.71
C LEU A 199 9.48 -7.23 -10.69
N LYS A 200 9.27 -7.99 -9.62
CA LYS A 200 9.76 -9.36 -9.45
C LYS A 200 8.79 -10.44 -9.95
N SER A 201 7.54 -10.07 -10.19
CA SER A 201 6.53 -11.03 -10.64
C SER A 201 6.74 -11.44 -12.11
N LYS A 202 6.57 -12.72 -12.37
CA LYS A 202 6.58 -13.29 -13.73
C LYS A 202 5.18 -13.33 -14.32
N VAL A 203 4.18 -13.62 -13.47
CA VAL A 203 2.78 -13.68 -13.83
C VAL A 203 2.02 -12.67 -12.98
N PHE A 204 1.71 -11.52 -13.59
CA PHE A 204 0.85 -10.49 -13.01
C PHE A 204 -0.51 -10.54 -13.70
N VAL A 205 -1.57 -10.59 -12.90
CA VAL A 205 -2.96 -10.58 -13.39
C VAL A 205 -3.63 -9.29 -12.95
N ASN A 206 -4.13 -8.52 -13.90
CA ASN A 206 -4.96 -7.35 -13.61
C ASN A 206 -6.42 -7.69 -13.82
N THR A 207 -7.27 -7.39 -12.81
CA THR A 207 -8.71 -7.58 -12.89
C THR A 207 -9.45 -6.26 -12.62
N ASN A 208 -10.71 -6.20 -13.02
CA ASN A 208 -11.61 -5.09 -12.65
C ASN A 208 -12.57 -5.48 -11.51
N ILE A 209 -12.32 -6.60 -10.82
CA ILE A 209 -13.13 -7.04 -9.68
C ILE A 209 -12.96 -6.04 -8.54
N LEU A 210 -14.08 -5.57 -8.01
CA LEU A 210 -14.10 -4.72 -6.81
C LEU A 210 -13.87 -5.61 -5.59
N LEU A 211 -12.72 -5.43 -4.93
CA LEU A 211 -12.34 -6.21 -3.75
C LEU A 211 -12.43 -5.37 -2.47
N ILE A 212 -11.92 -4.15 -2.50
CA ILE A 212 -11.79 -3.29 -1.32
C ILE A 212 -12.81 -2.15 -1.37
N LEU A 213 -13.51 -1.96 -0.27
CA LEU A 213 -14.31 -0.77 0.04
C LEU A 213 -13.44 0.14 0.93
N TYR A 214 -12.75 1.08 0.29
CA TYR A 214 -11.83 2.00 0.95
C TYR A 214 -12.59 3.13 1.66
N ARG A 215 -12.53 3.16 2.98
CA ARG A 215 -13.24 4.12 3.81
C ARG A 215 -12.50 5.45 3.88
N ARG A 216 -13.16 6.53 3.48
CA ARG A 216 -12.65 7.88 3.71
C ARG A 216 -12.99 8.34 5.13
N ASN A 217 -12.01 8.37 5.99
CA ASN A 217 -12.14 8.92 7.34
C ASN A 217 -11.29 10.20 7.52
N SER A 218 -11.67 11.03 8.49
CA SER A 218 -10.98 12.28 8.80
C SER A 218 -9.63 12.09 9.50
N SER A 219 -9.33 10.89 9.98
CA SER A 219 -8.10 10.53 10.71
C SER A 219 -7.00 9.96 9.83
N SER A 220 -7.14 10.05 8.50
CA SER A 220 -6.18 9.55 7.52
C SER A 220 -4.74 9.94 7.86
N CYS A 221 -3.81 9.01 7.69
CA CYS A 221 -2.38 9.19 7.97
C CYS A 221 -1.77 10.43 7.28
N MET A 222 -2.38 10.88 6.17
CA MET A 222 -1.96 12.07 5.41
C MET A 222 -2.33 13.39 6.11
N ALA A 223 -3.33 13.40 7.01
CA ALA A 223 -3.75 14.62 7.72
C ALA A 223 -2.67 15.15 8.68
N ASN A 224 -1.75 14.29 9.16
CA ASN A 224 -0.73 14.60 10.14
C ASN A 224 0.69 14.53 9.55
N ALA A 225 0.99 15.41 8.58
CA ALA A 225 2.32 15.49 7.98
C ALA A 225 3.34 16.07 8.98
N THR A 226 4.40 15.29 9.26
CA THR A 226 5.54 15.72 10.08
C THR A 226 6.83 15.64 9.27
N ALA A 227 7.86 16.39 9.70
CA ALA A 227 9.16 16.36 9.04
C ALA A 227 9.80 14.96 9.08
N GLU A 228 9.56 14.21 10.14
CA GLU A 228 10.03 12.84 10.30
C GLU A 228 9.38 11.91 9.27
N LYS A 229 8.04 11.95 9.14
CA LYS A 229 7.32 11.19 8.11
C LYS A 229 7.84 11.49 6.71
N MET A 230 8.09 12.77 6.39
CA MET A 230 8.63 13.17 5.09
C MET A 230 10.03 12.59 4.83
N LEU A 231 10.90 12.63 5.83
CA LEU A 231 12.25 12.05 5.72
C LEU A 231 12.22 10.53 5.60
N LEU A 232 11.34 9.87 6.33
CA LEU A 232 11.12 8.42 6.21
C LEU A 232 10.54 8.07 4.83
N GLY A 233 9.59 8.85 4.31
CA GLY A 233 9.08 8.69 2.94
C GLY A 233 10.18 8.84 1.86
N CYS A 234 11.18 9.69 2.11
CA CYS A 234 12.34 9.78 1.23
C CYS A 234 13.13 8.46 1.13
N GLN A 235 13.11 7.61 2.16
CA GLN A 235 13.73 6.28 2.09
C GLN A 235 12.98 5.38 1.11
N ALA A 236 11.65 5.37 1.14
CA ALA A 236 10.83 4.65 0.17
C ALA A 236 11.11 5.12 -1.26
N ILE A 237 11.20 6.43 -1.47
CA ILE A 237 11.57 7.02 -2.77
C ILE A 237 12.96 6.52 -3.21
N GLY A 238 13.92 6.46 -2.29
CA GLY A 238 15.28 5.96 -2.55
C GLY A 238 15.30 4.49 -3.00
N ILE A 239 14.45 3.66 -2.41
CA ILE A 239 14.30 2.24 -2.81
C ILE A 239 13.87 2.16 -4.28
N VAL A 240 12.79 2.86 -4.65
CA VAL A 240 12.28 2.82 -6.03
C VAL A 240 13.23 3.50 -7.02
N ALA A 241 13.92 4.58 -6.62
CA ALA A 241 14.95 5.19 -7.45
C ALA A 241 16.12 4.22 -7.75
N ASN A 242 16.52 3.41 -6.76
CA ASN A 242 17.50 2.35 -6.98
C ASN A 242 16.99 1.25 -7.92
N LEU A 243 15.72 0.86 -7.83
CA LEU A 243 15.12 -0.07 -8.79
C LEU A 243 15.19 0.49 -10.21
N ALA A 244 14.77 1.75 -10.40
CA ALA A 244 14.83 2.43 -11.69
C ALA A 244 16.25 2.45 -12.28
N LYS A 245 17.27 2.59 -11.43
CA LYS A 245 18.67 2.60 -11.86
C LYS A 245 19.13 1.25 -12.45
N HIS A 246 18.53 0.14 -11.99
CA HIS A 246 18.88 -1.22 -12.41
C HIS A 246 17.93 -1.79 -13.47
N THR A 247 17.03 -0.98 -14.01
CA THR A 247 16.12 -1.31 -15.10
C THR A 247 16.47 -0.53 -16.37
N SER A 248 15.83 -0.83 -17.48
CA SER A 248 16.06 -0.18 -18.79
C SER A 248 14.74 0.14 -19.48
N GLY A 249 14.79 0.84 -20.62
CA GLY A 249 13.66 1.12 -21.49
C GLY A 249 12.50 1.82 -20.78
N ASP A 250 11.29 1.40 -21.12
CA ASP A 250 10.05 2.00 -20.61
C ASP A 250 9.84 1.75 -19.10
N VAL A 251 10.31 0.63 -18.57
CA VAL A 251 10.28 0.34 -17.13
C VAL A 251 11.08 1.38 -16.36
N LYS A 252 12.32 1.64 -16.79
CA LYS A 252 13.18 2.68 -16.19
C LYS A 252 12.52 4.05 -16.23
N LYS A 253 11.96 4.41 -17.38
CA LYS A 253 11.25 5.67 -17.56
C LYS A 253 10.08 5.78 -16.58
N LYS A 254 9.20 4.77 -16.54
CA LYS A 254 8.03 4.76 -15.66
C LYS A 254 8.37 4.85 -14.19
N LEU A 255 9.36 4.06 -13.73
CA LEU A 255 9.83 4.13 -12.34
C LEU A 255 10.44 5.51 -12.03
N SER A 256 11.20 6.09 -12.95
CA SER A 256 11.76 7.44 -12.79
C SER A 256 10.67 8.51 -12.70
N ASP A 257 9.63 8.42 -13.53
CA ASP A 257 8.46 9.31 -13.48
C ASP A 257 7.75 9.20 -12.12
N ASN A 258 7.55 7.96 -11.63
CA ASN A 258 6.95 7.72 -10.32
C ASN A 258 7.79 8.31 -9.18
N VAL A 259 9.11 8.17 -9.23
CA VAL A 259 10.06 8.79 -8.27
C VAL A 259 9.90 10.31 -8.31
N CYS A 260 9.87 10.92 -9.48
CA CYS A 260 9.71 12.37 -9.63
C CYS A 260 8.38 12.87 -9.07
N VAL A 261 7.28 12.13 -9.27
CA VAL A 261 5.97 12.47 -8.68
C VAL A 261 6.01 12.42 -7.17
N ASN A 262 6.60 11.37 -6.58
CA ASN A 262 6.69 11.25 -5.13
C ASN A 262 7.64 12.29 -4.50
N ILE A 263 8.72 12.66 -5.17
CA ILE A 263 9.54 13.82 -4.80
C ILE A 263 8.70 15.11 -4.76
N ASN A 264 7.86 15.34 -5.78
CA ASN A 264 6.97 16.50 -5.81
C ASN A 264 5.95 16.50 -4.67
N ILE A 265 5.42 15.34 -4.28
CA ILE A 265 4.49 15.20 -3.15
C ILE A 265 5.20 15.63 -1.85
N VAL A 266 6.37 15.04 -1.54
CA VAL A 266 7.15 15.40 -0.35
C VAL A 266 7.52 16.88 -0.36
N LEU A 267 7.91 17.41 -1.52
CA LEU A 267 8.28 18.81 -1.68
C LEU A 267 7.08 19.73 -1.45
N TRP A 268 5.89 19.36 -1.90
CA TRP A 268 4.65 20.11 -1.66
C TRP A 268 4.36 20.19 -0.15
N PHE A 269 4.41 19.08 0.58
CA PHE A 269 4.25 19.08 2.04
C PHE A 269 5.33 19.96 2.71
N THR A 270 6.58 19.85 2.28
CA THR A 270 7.71 20.61 2.81
C THR A 270 7.53 22.11 2.65
N ILE A 271 6.85 22.57 1.59
CA ILE A 271 6.62 23.98 1.32
C ILE A 271 5.41 24.50 2.12
N HIS A 272 4.32 23.74 2.22
CA HIS A 272 3.03 24.26 2.69
C HIS A 272 2.74 23.99 4.17
N TYR A 273 3.40 23.01 4.81
CA TYR A 273 3.13 22.65 6.21
C TYR A 273 4.11 23.29 7.20
N ARG A 274 3.58 24.09 8.15
CA ARG A 274 4.38 24.75 9.20
C ARG A 274 5.10 23.76 10.11
N SER A 275 4.51 22.62 10.41
CA SER A 275 5.09 21.55 11.23
C SER A 275 6.43 21.02 10.70
N ILE A 276 6.71 21.25 9.42
CA ILE A 276 7.91 20.74 8.73
C ILE A 276 9.02 21.80 8.64
N PHE A 277 8.75 23.07 8.90
CA PHE A 277 9.69 24.17 8.65
C PHE A 277 11.05 24.03 9.35
N ASN A 278 11.08 23.48 10.56
CA ASN A 278 12.31 23.32 11.33
C ASN A 278 13.34 22.40 10.65
N ARG A 279 12.89 21.42 9.87
CA ARG A 279 13.74 20.45 9.15
C ARG A 279 13.69 20.60 7.62
N ARG A 280 13.11 21.68 7.12
CA ARG A 280 12.92 21.94 5.68
C ARG A 280 14.22 21.84 4.88
N LYS A 281 15.31 22.43 5.37
CA LYS A 281 16.62 22.38 4.69
C LYS A 281 17.15 20.95 4.56
N GLU A 282 16.93 20.13 5.58
CA GLU A 282 17.32 18.73 5.60
C GLU A 282 16.55 17.92 4.55
N ILE A 283 15.22 18.06 4.52
CA ILE A 283 14.36 17.38 3.54
C ILE A 283 14.74 17.78 2.12
N ILE A 284 14.95 19.09 1.86
CA ILE A 284 15.37 19.59 0.55
C ILE A 284 16.70 18.95 0.12
N LYS A 285 17.66 18.85 1.04
CA LYS A 285 18.97 18.22 0.76
C LYS A 285 18.80 16.75 0.37
N VAL A 286 17.95 15.99 1.09
CA VAL A 286 17.67 14.59 0.77
C VAL A 286 16.98 14.46 -0.59
N LEU A 287 15.98 15.29 -0.88
CA LEU A 287 15.27 15.28 -2.17
C LEU A 287 16.21 15.58 -3.34
N LEU A 288 17.17 16.51 -3.17
CA LEU A 288 18.18 16.79 -4.18
C LEU A 288 19.10 15.56 -4.42
N GLN A 289 19.48 14.86 -3.35
CA GLN A 289 20.25 13.61 -3.48
C GLN A 289 19.47 12.53 -4.23
N LEU A 290 18.17 12.39 -3.95
CA LEU A 290 17.31 11.45 -4.66
C LEU A 290 17.18 11.78 -6.16
N LEU A 291 17.11 13.06 -6.53
CA LEU A 291 17.12 13.46 -7.93
C LEU A 291 18.42 13.14 -8.67
N LEU A 292 19.53 12.95 -7.96
CA LEU A 292 20.78 12.48 -8.58
C LEU A 292 20.73 11.01 -8.98
N LEU A 293 19.82 10.22 -8.39
CA LEU A 293 19.60 8.82 -8.76
C LEU A 293 18.77 8.66 -10.05
N VAL A 294 18.00 9.72 -10.41
CA VAL A 294 17.17 9.74 -11.61
C VAL A 294 17.97 10.25 -12.81
N ASP A 295 17.86 9.59 -13.94
CA ASP A 295 18.48 10.05 -15.19
C ASP A 295 17.94 11.43 -15.58
N LYS A 296 18.83 12.31 -16.01
CA LYS A 296 18.49 13.71 -16.35
C LYS A 296 17.40 13.83 -17.40
N SER A 297 17.34 12.87 -18.34
CA SER A 297 16.34 12.83 -19.41
C SER A 297 14.91 12.60 -18.92
N TYR A 298 14.74 12.00 -17.74
CA TYR A 298 13.44 11.72 -17.14
C TYR A 298 13.00 12.74 -16.08
N ILE A 299 13.83 13.75 -15.77
CA ILE A 299 13.46 14.77 -14.80
C ILE A 299 12.57 15.82 -15.46
N PRO A 300 11.29 15.99 -15.01
CA PRO A 300 10.41 17.04 -15.51
C PRO A 300 11.01 18.43 -15.34
N GLY A 301 10.71 19.36 -16.26
CA GLY A 301 11.27 20.71 -16.25
C GLY A 301 11.07 21.46 -14.93
N SER A 302 9.96 21.24 -14.22
CA SER A 302 9.70 21.79 -12.90
C SER A 302 10.70 21.30 -11.85
N LEU A 303 10.99 20.00 -11.81
CA LEU A 303 11.97 19.42 -10.90
C LEU A 303 13.41 19.70 -11.34
N TRP A 304 13.63 19.92 -12.64
CA TRP A 304 14.92 20.38 -13.12
C TRP A 304 15.28 21.74 -12.52
N LEU A 305 14.32 22.68 -12.48
CA LEU A 305 14.52 23.97 -11.81
C LEU A 305 14.83 23.79 -10.31
N PHE A 306 14.12 22.87 -9.63
CA PHE A 306 14.41 22.54 -8.22
C PHE A 306 15.83 21.98 -8.06
N ARG A 307 16.28 21.14 -8.97
CA ARG A 307 17.63 20.57 -8.95
C ARG A 307 18.73 21.61 -9.10
N VAL A 308 18.52 22.61 -9.97
CA VAL A 308 19.53 23.65 -10.27
C VAL A 308 19.47 24.80 -9.30
N CYS A 309 18.27 25.26 -8.94
CA CYS A 309 18.07 26.41 -8.05
C CYS A 309 16.85 26.17 -7.14
N PRO A 310 17.02 25.44 -6.00
CA PRO A 310 15.93 25.09 -5.08
C PRO A 310 15.19 26.33 -4.54
N THR A 311 15.92 27.39 -4.25
CA THR A 311 15.35 28.65 -3.73
C THR A 311 14.40 29.29 -4.74
N MET A 312 14.82 29.38 -5.99
CA MET A 312 13.99 29.94 -7.07
C MET A 312 12.74 29.09 -7.34
N TYR A 313 12.88 27.75 -7.30
CA TYR A 313 11.73 26.85 -7.42
C TYR A 313 10.69 27.11 -6.32
N ILE A 314 11.12 27.25 -5.07
CA ILE A 314 10.24 27.50 -3.93
C ILE A 314 9.52 28.84 -4.08
N ILE A 315 10.23 29.89 -4.50
CA ILE A 315 9.64 31.21 -4.75
C ILE A 315 8.57 31.13 -5.85
N VAL A 316 8.87 30.49 -6.98
CA VAL A 316 7.93 30.33 -8.09
C VAL A 316 6.69 29.54 -7.66
N ARG A 317 6.86 28.46 -6.91
CA ARG A 317 5.73 27.67 -6.39
C ARG A 317 4.83 28.46 -5.45
N ASN A 318 5.40 29.25 -4.56
CA ASN A 318 4.63 30.12 -3.64
C ASN A 318 3.85 31.19 -4.42
N LEU A 319 4.44 31.80 -5.43
CA LEU A 319 3.77 32.80 -6.28
C LEU A 319 2.63 32.18 -7.11
N LEU A 320 2.78 30.93 -7.57
CA LEU A 320 1.72 30.22 -8.30
C LEU A 320 0.58 29.79 -7.38
N ALA A 321 0.88 29.44 -6.12
CA ALA A 321 -0.13 29.08 -5.15
C ALA A 321 -0.95 30.30 -4.71
N SER A 322 -0.35 31.47 -4.54
CA SER A 322 -1.04 32.71 -4.15
C SER A 322 -1.99 33.27 -5.24
N ARG A 323 -1.90 32.79 -6.47
CA ARG A 323 -2.79 33.18 -7.57
C ARG A 323 -4.06 32.30 -7.70
N LYS A 324 -4.21 31.27 -6.87
CA LYS A 324 -5.37 30.36 -6.88
C LYS A 324 -6.40 30.65 -5.77
N TYR A 325 -6.24 31.76 -5.03
CA TYR A 325 -7.20 32.28 -4.04
C TYR A 325 -7.65 33.68 -4.40
#